data_c1178a5a9a1b6b46118e3df9b80a3fbc
#
_entry.id   c1178a5a9a1b6b46118e3df9b80a3fbc
#
_cell.length_a   1.000
_cell.length_b   1.000
_cell.length_c   1.000
_cell.angle_alpha   90.00
_cell.angle_beta   90.00
_cell.angle_gamma   90.00
#
_symmetry.space_group_name_H-M   'P 1'
#
loop_
_entity.id
_entity.type
_entity.pdbx_description
1 polymer ?
#
loop_
_entity_poly.entity_id
_entity_poly.type
_entity_poly.pdbx_seq_one_letter_code
_entity_poly.pdbx_strand_id
1 'polypeptide(L)'
;GRWFNHPAGWHRRGDGVYRGEQAIFDTPDVPPPGEHNRRNLCAVLAAVEALGLDAAALAPAAASFRPLPNRLQLLGSVDGISYVNDSISTTPHASLAALACFAQRRVALLVGGHDRGLDWHDFAQQMARQAPLEIVTMGANGPRIHALLAPLAEAGHFGLHAANDLEHAMGLARAALGQQGGVVLLSPGAPSFGAYSDYVARGRHFAQLAGFDPAAISAIDGLGVH
;
A
#
# COMPACT_ATOMS: atom_id res chain seq x y z
N GLY A 1 15.34 -3.63 29.26
CA GLY A 1 15.01 -3.91 27.88
C GLY A 1 14.50 -2.65 27.17
N ARG A 2 14.78 -2.51 25.88
CA ARG A 2 14.25 -1.42 25.07
C ARG A 2 13.04 -1.96 24.32
N TRP A 3 11.89 -1.31 24.47
CA TRP A 3 10.62 -1.75 23.92
C TRP A 3 10.15 -0.78 22.84
N PHE A 4 9.55 -1.30 21.78
CA PHE A 4 8.77 -0.51 20.82
C PHE A 4 7.39 -1.15 20.64
N ASN A 5 6.41 -0.33 20.23
CA ASN A 5 5.00 -0.69 20.22
C ASN A 5 4.48 -1.21 21.58
N HIS A 6 5.07 -0.73 22.66
CA HIS A 6 4.75 -1.08 24.05
C HIS A 6 4.78 0.18 24.91
N PRO A 7 3.82 0.39 25.84
CA PRO A 7 3.73 1.61 26.66
C PRO A 7 4.96 1.99 27.47
N ALA A 8 5.80 1.02 27.83
CA ALA A 8 7.06 1.28 28.54
C ALA A 8 8.21 1.81 27.65
N GLY A 9 8.01 1.86 26.35
CA GLY A 9 9.02 2.31 25.38
C GLY A 9 8.45 3.27 24.35
N TRP A 10 8.98 3.19 23.13
CA TRP A 10 8.44 3.93 22.01
C TRP A 10 7.14 3.29 21.54
N HIS A 11 6.05 4.03 21.58
CA HIS A 11 4.74 3.53 21.15
C HIS A 11 3.86 4.65 20.61
N ARG A 12 2.74 4.26 20.00
CA ARG A 12 1.73 5.15 19.47
C ARG A 12 0.51 5.20 20.38
N ARG A 13 -0.06 6.40 20.54
CA ARG A 13 -1.36 6.62 21.18
C ARG A 13 -2.13 7.63 20.32
N GLY A 14 -3.15 7.18 19.59
CA GLY A 14 -3.81 8.00 18.55
C GLY A 14 -2.83 8.33 17.42
N ASP A 15 -2.75 9.59 17.04
CA ASP A 15 -1.79 10.11 16.05
C ASP A 15 -0.44 10.52 16.64
N GLY A 16 -0.30 10.45 17.98
CA GLY A 16 0.93 10.81 18.68
C GLY A 16 1.92 9.64 18.82
N VAL A 17 3.22 9.97 18.78
CA VAL A 17 4.33 9.10 19.17
C VAL A 17 4.79 9.48 20.58
N TYR A 18 4.90 8.47 21.41
CA TYR A 18 5.22 8.58 22.83
C TYR A 18 6.48 7.78 23.16
N ARG A 19 7.21 8.28 24.17
CA ARG A 19 8.27 7.57 24.87
C ARG A 19 7.87 7.41 26.33
N GLY A 20 7.40 6.23 26.73
CA GLY A 20 6.72 6.06 28.01
C GLY A 20 5.46 6.93 28.06
N GLU A 21 5.28 7.73 29.09
CA GLU A 21 4.15 8.68 29.21
C GLU A 21 4.39 10.02 28.50
N GLN A 22 5.58 10.27 28.00
CA GLN A 22 5.92 11.54 27.35
C GLN A 22 5.48 11.52 25.90
N ALA A 23 4.65 12.50 25.49
CA ALA A 23 4.36 12.79 24.09
C ALA A 23 5.59 13.44 23.45
N ILE A 24 6.00 12.92 22.30
CA ILE A 24 7.19 13.40 21.58
C ILE A 24 6.78 14.26 20.37
N PHE A 25 5.91 13.73 19.49
CA PHE A 25 5.37 14.49 18.38
C PHE A 25 4.12 13.81 17.78
N ASP A 26 3.36 14.56 16.98
CA ASP A 26 2.21 14.06 16.24
C ASP A 26 2.61 13.62 14.83
N THR A 27 1.96 12.57 14.32
CA THR A 27 2.32 11.92 13.05
C THR A 27 1.25 11.99 11.95
N PRO A 28 0.32 12.96 11.90
CA PRO A 28 -0.76 12.93 10.92
C PRO A 28 -0.22 12.92 9.48
N ASP A 29 0.87 13.63 9.24
CA ASP A 29 1.46 13.84 7.91
C ASP A 29 2.76 13.06 7.67
N VAL A 30 3.15 12.12 8.55
CA VAL A 30 4.37 11.33 8.32
C VAL A 30 4.14 10.29 7.23
N PRO A 31 4.83 10.41 6.08
CA PRO A 31 4.76 9.42 5.03
C PRO A 31 5.60 8.17 5.36
N PRO A 32 5.26 6.98 4.80
CA PRO A 32 4.03 6.68 4.09
C PRO A 32 2.85 6.52 5.06
N PRO A 33 1.60 6.69 4.60
CA PRO A 33 0.43 6.59 5.47
C PRO A 33 0.25 5.18 6.04
N GLY A 34 -0.54 5.08 7.11
CA GLY A 34 -0.96 3.80 7.67
C GLY A 34 -0.36 3.49 9.05
N GLU A 35 -1.12 2.75 9.82
CA GLU A 35 -0.77 2.37 11.19
C GLU A 35 0.52 1.56 11.28
N HIS A 36 0.73 0.64 10.35
CA HIS A 36 1.94 -0.19 10.32
C HIS A 36 3.21 0.64 10.12
N ASN A 37 3.16 1.73 9.33
CA ASN A 37 4.30 2.61 9.14
C ASN A 37 4.60 3.45 10.39
N ARG A 38 3.59 3.87 11.13
CA ARG A 38 3.75 4.53 12.43
C ARG A 38 4.35 3.58 13.47
N ARG A 39 3.98 2.29 13.45
CA ARG A 39 4.62 1.25 14.28
C ARG A 39 6.09 1.03 13.90
N ASN A 40 6.41 1.04 12.61
CA ASN A 40 7.79 0.97 12.13
C ASN A 40 8.60 2.18 12.61
N LEU A 41 8.01 3.39 12.61
CA LEU A 41 8.67 4.57 13.17
C LEU A 41 9.03 4.38 14.65
N CYS A 42 8.15 3.82 15.47
CA CYS A 42 8.47 3.50 16.86
C CYS A 42 9.65 2.52 16.97
N ALA A 43 9.76 1.55 16.07
CA ALA A 43 10.91 0.63 16.02
C ALA A 43 12.19 1.35 15.63
N VAL A 44 12.13 2.25 14.64
CA VAL A 44 13.28 3.08 14.23
C VAL A 44 13.76 3.96 15.38
N LEU A 45 12.86 4.65 16.08
CA LEU A 45 13.21 5.50 17.20
C LEU A 45 13.84 4.70 18.35
N ALA A 46 13.34 3.48 18.63
CA ALA A 46 13.94 2.59 19.58
C ALA A 46 15.36 2.14 19.17
N ALA A 47 15.58 1.91 17.89
CA ALA A 47 16.91 1.58 17.35
C ALA A 47 17.87 2.78 17.44
N VAL A 48 17.42 3.98 17.07
CA VAL A 48 18.20 5.23 17.19
C VAL A 48 18.64 5.47 18.64
N GLU A 49 17.71 5.33 19.59
CA GLU A 49 18.01 5.42 21.02
C GLU A 49 18.99 4.33 21.47
N ALA A 50 18.90 3.11 20.87
CA ALA A 50 19.82 2.02 21.16
C ALA A 50 21.26 2.32 20.73
N LEU A 51 21.42 3.13 19.70
CA LEU A 51 22.72 3.62 19.23
C LEU A 51 23.27 4.81 20.07
N GLY A 52 22.56 5.23 21.12
CA GLY A 52 22.98 6.32 21.99
C GLY A 52 22.68 7.73 21.44
N LEU A 53 21.85 7.82 20.40
CA LEU A 53 21.43 9.09 19.81
C LEU A 53 20.17 9.62 20.51
N ASP A 54 19.95 10.93 20.44
CA ASP A 54 18.72 11.56 20.94
C ASP A 54 17.57 11.32 19.96
N ALA A 55 16.86 10.20 20.16
CA ALA A 55 15.75 9.82 19.29
C ALA A 55 14.57 10.78 19.41
N ALA A 56 14.37 11.45 20.53
CA ALA A 56 13.29 12.42 20.70
C ALA A 56 13.53 13.70 19.86
N ALA A 57 14.76 14.19 19.88
CA ALA A 57 15.17 15.34 19.06
C ALA A 57 15.12 15.01 17.55
N LEU A 58 15.38 13.76 17.17
CA LEU A 58 15.37 13.31 15.76
C LEU A 58 13.97 12.92 15.26
N ALA A 59 13.02 12.62 16.14
CA ALA A 59 11.69 12.14 15.76
C ALA A 59 10.95 13.03 14.75
N PRO A 60 10.97 14.38 14.85
CA PRO A 60 10.30 15.25 13.88
C PRO A 60 10.85 15.14 12.45
N ALA A 61 12.10 14.68 12.27
CA ALA A 61 12.66 14.45 10.93
C ALA A 61 11.91 13.37 10.15
N ALA A 62 11.10 12.53 10.81
CA ALA A 62 10.24 11.56 10.15
C ALA A 62 9.23 12.20 9.17
N ALA A 63 8.84 13.46 9.39
CA ALA A 63 7.97 14.20 8.48
C ALA A 63 8.59 14.43 7.09
N SER A 64 9.92 14.47 7.00
CA SER A 64 10.66 14.61 5.75
C SER A 64 10.97 13.27 5.06
N PHE A 65 10.52 12.14 5.64
CA PHE A 65 10.78 10.82 5.06
C PHE A 65 10.12 10.69 3.69
N ARG A 66 10.89 10.24 2.71
CA ARG A 66 10.38 9.91 1.39
C ARG A 66 10.20 8.41 1.28
N PRO A 67 8.97 7.91 0.99
CA PRO A 67 8.73 6.50 0.76
C PRO A 67 9.59 5.97 -0.37
N LEU A 68 10.04 4.72 -0.25
CA LEU A 68 10.73 4.05 -1.35
C LEU A 68 9.79 3.92 -2.56
N PRO A 69 10.34 3.98 -3.78
CA PRO A 69 9.60 3.66 -4.99
C PRO A 69 8.85 2.33 -4.87
N ASN A 70 7.68 2.25 -5.48
CA ASN A 70 6.82 1.07 -5.48
C ASN A 70 6.28 0.60 -4.11
N ARG A 71 6.39 1.43 -3.07
CA ARG A 71 5.85 1.15 -1.73
C ARG A 71 4.88 2.25 -1.31
N LEU A 72 3.57 2.00 -1.46
CA LEU A 72 2.51 2.99 -1.20
C LEU A 72 2.83 4.37 -1.80
N GLN A 73 3.52 4.37 -2.92
CA GLN A 73 3.98 5.58 -3.59
C GLN A 73 2.81 6.27 -4.28
N LEU A 74 2.44 7.46 -3.81
CA LEU A 74 1.50 8.32 -4.52
C LEU A 74 2.21 8.89 -5.76
N LEU A 75 1.72 8.53 -6.94
CA LEU A 75 2.24 9.03 -8.22
C LEU A 75 1.70 10.43 -8.53
N GLY A 76 0.45 10.67 -8.18
CA GLY A 76 -0.29 11.90 -8.46
C GLY A 76 -1.77 11.63 -8.65
N SER A 77 -2.48 12.64 -9.16
CA SER A 77 -3.92 12.54 -9.45
C SER A 77 -4.23 13.08 -10.84
N VAL A 78 -5.11 12.37 -11.56
CA VAL A 78 -5.64 12.76 -12.87
C VAL A 78 -7.15 12.60 -12.82
N ASP A 79 -7.90 13.61 -13.22
CA ASP A 79 -9.37 13.62 -13.29
C ASP A 79 -10.05 13.16 -11.97
N GLY A 80 -9.53 13.60 -10.82
CA GLY A 80 -10.07 13.25 -9.50
C GLY A 80 -9.66 11.85 -9.00
N ILE A 81 -8.90 11.09 -9.78
CA ILE A 81 -8.41 9.77 -9.41
C ILE A 81 -6.94 9.87 -8.98
N SER A 82 -6.65 9.48 -7.76
CA SER A 82 -5.29 9.33 -7.25
C SER A 82 -4.73 7.95 -7.58
N TYR A 83 -3.48 7.88 -8.04
CA TYR A 83 -2.82 6.63 -8.39
C TYR A 83 -1.74 6.29 -7.37
N VAL A 84 -1.86 5.12 -6.75
CA VAL A 84 -0.94 4.65 -5.70
C VAL A 84 -0.26 3.37 -6.15
N ASN A 85 1.06 3.42 -6.25
CA ASN A 85 1.91 2.31 -6.66
C ASN A 85 2.48 1.59 -5.42
N ASP A 86 1.98 0.38 -5.17
CA ASP A 86 2.48 -0.53 -4.14
C ASP A 86 2.90 -1.86 -4.79
N SER A 87 3.54 -1.77 -5.96
CA SER A 87 3.93 -2.94 -6.78
C SER A 87 4.87 -3.91 -6.05
N ILE A 88 5.57 -3.48 -5.00
CA ILE A 88 6.43 -4.32 -4.17
C ILE A 88 5.63 -5.33 -3.32
N SER A 89 4.33 -5.15 -3.14
CA SER A 89 3.46 -6.06 -2.36
C SER A 89 3.37 -7.43 -3.03
N THR A 90 3.93 -8.44 -2.39
CA THR A 90 4.02 -9.81 -2.90
C THR A 90 3.25 -10.84 -2.07
N THR A 91 2.51 -10.38 -1.06
CA THR A 91 1.67 -11.22 -0.19
C THR A 91 0.28 -10.60 0.02
N PRO A 92 -0.79 -11.41 0.21
CA PRO A 92 -2.13 -10.90 0.51
C PRO A 92 -2.18 -9.96 1.73
N HIS A 93 -1.37 -10.25 2.76
CA HIS A 93 -1.27 -9.40 3.96
C HIS A 93 -0.72 -8.00 3.64
N ALA A 94 0.24 -7.89 2.70
CA ALA A 94 0.75 -6.60 2.27
C ALA A 94 -0.35 -5.78 1.59
N SER A 95 -1.16 -6.40 0.72
CA SER A 95 -2.30 -5.74 0.07
C SER A 95 -3.36 -5.30 1.08
N LEU A 96 -3.64 -6.10 2.13
CA LEU A 96 -4.53 -5.70 3.23
C LEU A 96 -4.00 -4.46 3.97
N ALA A 97 -2.70 -4.46 4.28
CA ALA A 97 -2.06 -3.33 4.95
C ALA A 97 -2.09 -2.06 4.09
N ALA A 98 -1.87 -2.20 2.78
CA ALA A 98 -1.97 -1.10 1.82
C ALA A 98 -3.40 -0.56 1.73
N LEU A 99 -4.40 -1.43 1.59
CA LEU A 99 -5.81 -1.06 1.52
C LEU A 99 -6.26 -0.31 2.79
N ALA A 100 -5.83 -0.76 3.96
CA ALA A 100 -6.16 -0.13 5.24
C ALA A 100 -5.71 1.35 5.33
N CYS A 101 -4.68 1.75 4.57
CA CYS A 101 -4.24 3.15 4.49
C CYS A 101 -5.28 4.07 3.84
N PHE A 102 -6.25 3.50 3.12
CA PHE A 102 -7.27 4.22 2.34
C PHE A 102 -8.70 3.89 2.78
N ALA A 103 -8.89 3.42 4.02
CA ALA A 103 -10.17 2.92 4.54
C ALA A 103 -11.35 3.90 4.42
N GLN A 104 -11.07 5.21 4.36
CA GLN A 104 -12.08 6.28 4.21
C GLN A 104 -12.21 6.80 2.77
N ARG A 105 -11.61 6.12 1.81
CA ARG A 105 -11.59 6.53 0.40
C ARG A 105 -12.33 5.52 -0.47
N ARG A 106 -12.84 5.98 -1.59
CA ARG A 106 -13.30 5.09 -2.67
C ARG A 106 -12.05 4.48 -3.31
N VAL A 107 -11.89 3.18 -3.22
CA VAL A 107 -10.70 2.48 -3.72
C VAL A 107 -11.11 1.45 -4.76
N ALA A 108 -10.43 1.46 -5.91
CA ALA A 108 -10.35 0.35 -6.84
C ALA A 108 -8.99 -0.34 -6.65
N LEU A 109 -9.02 -1.56 -6.11
CA LEU A 109 -7.84 -2.33 -5.76
C LEU A 109 -7.48 -3.31 -6.88
N LEU A 110 -6.23 -3.25 -7.36
CA LEU A 110 -5.69 -4.19 -8.35
C LEU A 110 -4.86 -5.27 -7.64
N VAL A 111 -5.29 -6.53 -7.76
CA VAL A 111 -4.64 -7.68 -7.10
C VAL A 111 -4.32 -8.80 -8.09
N GLY A 112 -3.29 -9.57 -7.77
CA GLY A 112 -2.87 -10.74 -8.53
C GLY A 112 -1.58 -10.54 -9.32
N GLY A 113 -1.05 -11.65 -9.82
CA GLY A 113 0.25 -11.75 -10.51
C GLY A 113 0.68 -13.19 -10.63
N HIS A 114 1.96 -13.49 -10.39
CA HIS A 114 2.49 -14.84 -10.41
C HIS A 114 1.94 -15.70 -9.26
N ASP A 115 1.47 -16.90 -9.55
CA ASP A 115 0.92 -17.79 -8.52
C ASP A 115 2.03 -18.54 -7.79
N ARG A 116 2.15 -18.27 -6.48
CA ARG A 116 3.04 -18.98 -5.56
C ARG A 116 2.30 -19.89 -4.60
N GLY A 117 1.01 -20.16 -4.82
CA GLY A 117 0.18 -20.97 -3.95
C GLY A 117 -0.15 -20.31 -2.61
N LEU A 118 0.04 -19.00 -2.45
CA LEU A 118 -0.28 -18.31 -1.20
C LEU A 118 -1.79 -18.40 -0.89
N ASP A 119 -2.09 -18.50 0.39
CA ASP A 119 -3.47 -18.49 0.88
C ASP A 119 -4.03 -17.06 0.86
N TRP A 120 -5.26 -16.91 0.32
CA TRP A 120 -6.02 -15.67 0.24
C TRP A 120 -7.28 -15.68 1.12
N HIS A 121 -7.50 -16.70 1.95
CA HIS A 121 -8.69 -16.79 2.79
C HIS A 121 -8.79 -15.67 3.80
N ASP A 122 -7.69 -15.31 4.48
CA ASP A 122 -7.68 -14.18 5.40
C ASP A 122 -8.00 -12.86 4.69
N PHE A 123 -7.50 -12.70 3.44
CA PHE A 123 -7.85 -11.55 2.61
C PHE A 123 -9.37 -11.51 2.34
N ALA A 124 -9.96 -12.62 1.93
CA ALA A 124 -11.40 -12.72 1.67
C ALA A 124 -12.22 -12.44 2.94
N GLN A 125 -11.79 -12.96 4.10
CA GLN A 125 -12.47 -12.67 5.38
C GLN A 125 -12.44 -11.16 5.73
N GLN A 126 -11.35 -10.47 5.43
CA GLN A 126 -11.29 -9.02 5.64
C GLN A 126 -12.19 -8.26 4.65
N MET A 127 -12.30 -8.72 3.40
CA MET A 127 -13.22 -8.12 2.42
C MET A 127 -14.69 -8.25 2.83
N ALA A 128 -15.06 -9.31 3.53
CA ALA A 128 -16.40 -9.45 4.11
C ALA A 128 -16.72 -8.41 5.21
N ARG A 129 -15.68 -7.84 5.84
CA ARG A 129 -15.83 -6.88 6.95
C ARG A 129 -15.64 -5.43 6.49
N GLN A 130 -14.65 -5.21 5.66
CA GLN A 130 -14.26 -3.89 5.16
C GLN A 130 -13.67 -4.02 3.76
N ALA A 131 -14.53 -3.89 2.77
CA ALA A 131 -14.15 -3.98 1.38
C ALA A 131 -13.85 -2.60 0.75
N PRO A 132 -13.02 -2.54 -0.29
CA PRO A 132 -12.95 -1.38 -1.18
C PRO A 132 -14.23 -1.25 -2.02
N LEU A 133 -14.32 -0.22 -2.84
CA LEU A 133 -15.41 -0.09 -3.81
C LEU A 133 -15.36 -1.20 -4.85
N GLU A 134 -14.14 -1.50 -5.32
CA GLU A 134 -13.90 -2.38 -6.45
C GLU A 134 -12.64 -3.20 -6.25
N ILE A 135 -12.66 -4.48 -6.65
CA ILE A 135 -11.49 -5.34 -6.75
C ILE A 135 -11.36 -5.84 -8.19
N VAL A 136 -10.19 -5.61 -8.78
CA VAL A 136 -9.86 -6.14 -10.10
C VAL A 136 -8.76 -7.17 -9.95
N THR A 137 -9.06 -8.41 -10.32
CA THR A 137 -8.11 -9.52 -10.28
C THR A 137 -7.39 -9.66 -11.62
N MET A 138 -6.09 -9.97 -11.59
CA MET A 138 -5.26 -10.12 -12.80
C MET A 138 -4.15 -11.14 -12.62
N GLY A 139 -3.48 -11.49 -13.71
CA GLY A 139 -2.33 -12.39 -13.71
C GLY A 139 -2.66 -13.85 -13.44
N ALA A 140 -1.63 -14.69 -13.29
CA ALA A 140 -1.78 -16.15 -13.24
C ALA A 140 -2.63 -16.65 -12.06
N ASN A 141 -2.56 -16.01 -10.89
CA ASN A 141 -3.40 -16.36 -9.75
C ASN A 141 -4.74 -15.60 -9.72
N GLY A 142 -4.97 -14.67 -10.65
CA GLY A 142 -6.20 -13.88 -10.76
C GLY A 142 -7.48 -14.72 -10.75
N PRO A 143 -7.61 -15.75 -11.59
CA PRO A 143 -8.80 -16.61 -11.62
C PRO A 143 -9.10 -17.28 -10.26
N ARG A 144 -8.07 -17.73 -9.54
CA ARG A 144 -8.22 -18.35 -8.22
C ARG A 144 -8.68 -17.34 -7.15
N ILE A 145 -8.10 -16.13 -7.17
CA ILE A 145 -8.51 -15.05 -6.28
C ILE A 145 -9.95 -14.62 -6.59
N HIS A 146 -10.29 -14.47 -7.88
CA HIS A 146 -11.62 -14.11 -8.34
C HIS A 146 -12.68 -15.10 -7.85
N ALA A 147 -12.45 -16.40 -8.05
CA ALA A 147 -13.37 -17.45 -7.60
C ALA A 147 -13.59 -17.44 -6.08
N LEU A 148 -12.54 -17.15 -5.30
CA LEU A 148 -12.62 -17.03 -3.85
C LEU A 148 -13.46 -15.83 -3.41
N LEU A 149 -13.38 -14.73 -4.14
CA LEU A 149 -14.06 -13.45 -3.81
C LEU A 149 -15.47 -13.35 -4.38
N ALA A 150 -15.82 -14.14 -5.40
CA ALA A 150 -17.09 -14.07 -6.11
C ALA A 150 -18.32 -14.14 -5.19
N PRO A 151 -18.41 -15.05 -4.19
CA PRO A 151 -19.57 -15.11 -3.30
C PRO A 151 -19.78 -13.81 -2.49
N LEU A 152 -18.71 -13.10 -2.14
CA LEU A 152 -18.80 -11.82 -1.41
C LEU A 152 -19.26 -10.69 -2.34
N ALA A 153 -18.78 -10.68 -3.58
CA ALA A 153 -19.21 -9.71 -4.58
C ALA A 153 -20.69 -9.91 -4.95
N GLU A 154 -21.13 -11.16 -5.12
CA GLU A 154 -22.55 -11.51 -5.35
C GLU A 154 -23.45 -11.10 -4.17
N ALA A 155 -22.91 -11.13 -2.95
CA ALA A 155 -23.59 -10.62 -1.76
C ALA A 155 -23.59 -9.06 -1.67
N GLY A 156 -22.96 -8.36 -2.62
CA GLY A 156 -22.96 -6.91 -2.73
C GLY A 156 -21.93 -6.19 -1.85
N HIS A 157 -20.90 -6.88 -1.36
CA HIS A 157 -19.87 -6.24 -0.54
C HIS A 157 -18.98 -5.28 -1.35
N PHE A 158 -18.70 -5.59 -2.61
CA PHE A 158 -17.86 -4.79 -3.53
C PHE A 158 -18.10 -5.21 -4.97
N GLY A 159 -17.69 -4.39 -5.94
CA GLY A 159 -17.63 -4.82 -7.32
C GLY A 159 -16.39 -5.68 -7.59
N LEU A 160 -16.51 -6.70 -8.43
CA LEU A 160 -15.44 -7.65 -8.73
C LEU A 160 -15.31 -7.87 -10.23
N HIS A 161 -14.10 -7.62 -10.76
CA HIS A 161 -13.79 -7.83 -12.17
C HIS A 161 -12.53 -8.68 -12.35
N ALA A 162 -12.50 -9.41 -13.48
CA ALA A 162 -11.30 -10.10 -13.94
C ALA A 162 -10.70 -9.33 -15.12
N ALA A 163 -9.40 -9.09 -15.09
CA ALA A 163 -8.66 -8.43 -16.15
C ALA A 163 -7.60 -9.36 -16.75
N ASN A 164 -7.37 -9.22 -18.07
CA ASN A 164 -6.37 -10.00 -18.79
C ASN A 164 -4.95 -9.53 -18.48
N ASP A 165 -4.78 -8.22 -18.25
CA ASP A 165 -3.52 -7.54 -18.00
C ASP A 165 -3.70 -6.28 -17.17
N LEU A 166 -2.62 -5.55 -16.92
CA LEU A 166 -2.64 -4.33 -16.11
C LEU A 166 -3.37 -3.17 -16.80
N GLU A 167 -3.28 -3.06 -18.13
CA GLU A 167 -3.96 -2.01 -18.88
C GLU A 167 -5.48 -2.18 -18.79
N HIS A 168 -5.97 -3.41 -19.01
CA HIS A 168 -7.39 -3.74 -18.85
C HIS A 168 -7.85 -3.51 -17.39
N ALA A 169 -7.04 -3.90 -16.40
CA ALA A 169 -7.34 -3.67 -14.98
C ALA A 169 -7.47 -2.17 -14.66
N MET A 170 -6.59 -1.34 -15.20
CA MET A 170 -6.65 0.12 -15.08
C MET A 170 -7.90 0.72 -15.69
N GLY A 171 -8.32 0.22 -16.88
CA GLY A 171 -9.55 0.64 -17.54
C GLY A 171 -10.79 0.35 -16.68
N LEU A 172 -10.91 -0.86 -16.15
CA LEU A 172 -12.00 -1.28 -15.26
C LEU A 172 -12.03 -0.45 -13.97
N ALA A 173 -10.87 -0.23 -13.34
CA ALA A 173 -10.76 0.56 -12.12
C ALA A 173 -11.21 2.01 -12.32
N ARG A 174 -10.79 2.65 -13.42
CA ARG A 174 -11.22 4.01 -13.78
C ARG A 174 -12.71 4.10 -14.03
N ALA A 175 -13.27 3.13 -14.76
CA ALA A 175 -14.71 3.07 -15.06
C ALA A 175 -15.54 2.96 -13.76
N ALA A 176 -15.12 2.11 -12.81
CA ALA A 176 -15.79 1.94 -11.53
C ALA A 176 -15.73 3.19 -10.64
N LEU A 177 -14.62 3.91 -10.63
CA LEU A 177 -14.48 5.17 -9.89
C LEU A 177 -15.27 6.30 -10.53
N GLY A 178 -15.34 6.34 -11.84
CA GLY A 178 -16.11 7.33 -12.63
C GLY A 178 -15.74 8.77 -12.27
N GLN A 179 -16.69 9.69 -12.45
CA GLN A 179 -16.49 11.12 -12.15
C GLN A 179 -16.38 11.44 -10.64
N GLN A 180 -16.81 10.55 -9.76
CA GLN A 180 -16.67 10.75 -8.33
C GLN A 180 -15.21 10.62 -7.86
N GLY A 181 -14.36 10.03 -8.68
CA GLY A 181 -12.97 9.84 -8.40
C GLY A 181 -12.70 8.85 -7.26
N GLY A 182 -11.49 8.91 -6.73
CA GLY A 182 -11.05 8.01 -5.66
C GLY A 182 -9.59 7.63 -5.80
N VAL A 183 -9.27 6.38 -5.49
CA VAL A 183 -7.90 5.84 -5.52
C VAL A 183 -7.87 4.59 -6.38
N VAL A 184 -6.99 4.54 -7.37
CA VAL A 184 -6.54 3.30 -7.99
C VAL A 184 -5.30 2.84 -7.24
N LEU A 185 -5.42 1.72 -6.54
CA LEU A 185 -4.34 1.14 -5.73
C LEU A 185 -3.81 -0.12 -6.40
N LEU A 186 -2.59 -0.05 -6.94
CA LEU A 186 -1.85 -1.24 -7.37
C LEU A 186 -1.17 -1.85 -6.15
N SER A 187 -1.76 -2.85 -5.53
CA SER A 187 -1.16 -3.65 -4.45
C SER A 187 -1.42 -5.13 -4.70
N PRO A 188 -0.59 -5.74 -5.58
CA PRO A 188 -0.90 -7.02 -6.20
C PRO A 188 -1.01 -8.20 -5.25
N GLY A 189 -0.34 -8.19 -4.11
CA GLY A 189 -0.28 -9.33 -3.19
C GLY A 189 0.38 -10.58 -3.79
N ALA A 190 1.05 -10.40 -4.93
CA ALA A 190 1.69 -11.45 -5.71
C ALA A 190 2.92 -10.91 -6.46
N PRO A 191 3.94 -11.75 -6.71
CA PRO A 191 5.07 -11.37 -7.53
C PRO A 191 4.67 -11.01 -8.96
N SER A 192 5.54 -10.28 -9.64
CA SER A 192 5.32 -9.79 -11.01
C SER A 192 5.77 -10.77 -12.11
N PHE A 193 6.44 -11.85 -11.74
CA PHE A 193 7.05 -12.79 -12.68
C PHE A 193 6.06 -13.36 -13.71
N GLY A 194 6.55 -13.63 -14.89
CA GLY A 194 5.76 -14.13 -16.03
C GLY A 194 5.23 -13.00 -16.91
N ALA A 195 4.75 -11.89 -16.33
CA ALA A 195 4.32 -10.72 -17.09
C ALA A 195 5.38 -9.60 -17.10
N TYR A 196 6.22 -9.52 -16.06
CA TYR A 196 7.27 -8.50 -15.90
C TYR A 196 8.56 -9.14 -15.42
N SER A 197 9.70 -8.49 -15.68
CA SER A 197 11.00 -8.90 -15.14
C SER A 197 11.03 -8.81 -13.60
N ASP A 198 10.41 -7.78 -13.04
CA ASP A 198 10.38 -7.50 -11.62
C ASP A 198 9.22 -6.57 -11.24
N TYR A 199 9.08 -6.26 -9.95
CA TYR A 199 8.05 -5.36 -9.46
C TYR A 199 8.27 -3.90 -9.87
N VAL A 200 9.51 -3.50 -10.19
CA VAL A 200 9.82 -2.14 -10.66
C VAL A 200 9.28 -1.95 -12.08
N ALA A 201 9.48 -2.93 -12.96
CA ALA A 201 8.92 -2.92 -14.31
C ALA A 201 7.40 -2.86 -14.29
N ARG A 202 6.74 -3.61 -13.40
CA ARG A 202 5.28 -3.52 -13.19
C ARG A 202 4.85 -2.15 -12.69
N GLY A 203 5.57 -1.57 -11.74
CA GLY A 203 5.30 -0.24 -11.21
C GLY A 203 5.49 0.88 -12.23
N ARG A 204 6.52 0.78 -13.08
CA ARG A 204 6.76 1.69 -14.21
C ARG A 204 5.63 1.63 -15.24
N HIS A 205 5.18 0.43 -15.59
CA HIS A 205 4.04 0.26 -16.51
C HIS A 205 2.76 0.85 -15.91
N PHE A 206 2.50 0.64 -14.61
CA PHE A 206 1.38 1.27 -13.91
C PHE A 206 1.45 2.79 -13.98
N ALA A 207 2.62 3.40 -13.75
CA ALA A 207 2.82 4.83 -13.85
C ALA A 207 2.57 5.35 -15.27
N GLN A 208 3.11 4.67 -16.27
CA GLN A 208 2.90 5.01 -17.68
C GLN A 208 1.40 4.98 -18.04
N LEU A 209 0.68 3.93 -17.65
CA LEU A 209 -0.75 3.80 -17.87
C LEU A 209 -1.55 4.89 -17.14
N ALA A 210 -1.06 5.37 -16.01
CA ALA A 210 -1.65 6.46 -15.24
C ALA A 210 -1.32 7.86 -15.79
N GLY A 211 -0.45 7.97 -16.81
CA GLY A 211 -0.03 9.22 -17.43
C GLY A 211 1.15 9.91 -16.74
N PHE A 212 1.90 9.18 -15.89
CA PHE A 212 3.10 9.69 -15.22
C PHE A 212 4.38 9.17 -15.86
N ASP A 213 5.48 9.92 -15.70
CA ASP A 213 6.79 9.50 -16.20
C ASP A 213 7.30 8.27 -15.42
N PRO A 214 7.46 7.09 -16.08
CA PRO A 214 7.92 5.88 -15.41
C PRO A 214 9.37 5.96 -14.94
N ALA A 215 10.20 6.84 -15.47
CA ALA A 215 11.58 7.04 -15.01
C ALA A 215 11.61 7.82 -13.70
N ALA A 216 10.80 8.88 -13.59
CA ALA A 216 10.75 9.73 -12.40
C ALA A 216 10.32 8.98 -11.13
N ILE A 217 9.45 7.96 -11.25
CA ILE A 217 8.96 7.20 -10.10
C ILE A 217 9.99 6.26 -9.48
N SER A 218 11.06 5.94 -10.18
CA SER A 218 12.09 4.99 -9.74
C SER A 218 13.33 5.67 -9.16
N ALA A 219 13.44 6.98 -9.29
CA ALA A 219 14.57 7.74 -8.77
C ALA A 219 14.52 7.85 -7.24
N ILE A 220 15.63 7.59 -6.58
CA ILE A 220 15.83 7.84 -5.16
C ILE A 220 16.89 8.94 -5.07
N ASP A 221 16.46 10.14 -4.69
CA ASP A 221 17.36 11.27 -4.54
C ASP A 221 18.51 10.94 -3.56
N GLY A 222 19.74 11.14 -3.99
CA GLY A 222 20.93 10.96 -3.16
C GLY A 222 21.49 9.53 -3.09
N LEU A 223 20.86 8.52 -3.68
CA LEU A 223 21.38 7.14 -3.71
C LEU A 223 21.96 6.73 -5.07
N GLY A 224 21.88 7.59 -6.09
CA GLY A 224 22.42 7.29 -7.43
C GLY A 224 21.78 6.06 -8.11
N VAL A 225 20.63 5.62 -7.65
CA VAL A 225 19.86 4.52 -8.22
C VAL A 225 18.86 5.12 -9.19
N HIS A 226 19.02 4.79 -10.48
CA HIS A 226 18.17 5.22 -11.59
C HIS A 226 17.31 4.09 -12.11
#